data_698f4444314c0471a9ee6ac45d0200d2
#
_entry.id   698f4444314c0471a9ee6ac45d0200d2
#
_cell.length_a   1.000
_cell.length_b   1.000
_cell.length_c   1.000
_cell.angle_alpha   90.00
_cell.angle_beta   90.00
_cell.angle_gamma   90.00
#
_symmetry.space_group_name_H-M   'P 1'
#
loop_
_entity.id
_entity.type
_entity.pdbx_description
1 polymer ?
#
loop_
_entity_poly.entity_id
_entity_poly.type
_entity_poly.pdbx_seq_one_letter_code
_entity_poly.pdbx_strand_id
1 'polypeptide(L)'
;MNSRVGPILSTVTYNDNGKKRQVMYEGSLGGMIVPYGDPDVGWYFKAYLDSGDYGMGTLTSPIVRGKDAPSNAVLLDETIADYTGTPTTIPRAIAIFERYAGPEYKHQEMGKPNVSTERRELVVRWISTVGNYDYIFDWVFHENGTIGIDAGATGIEAVKGVKAKTMHDPSAKEDTRYGTLIDHNIVGTTHQHIYNFLLDLDVDGENNTLVAMDPEVKPNTAGGPRSSTMQINQYTIDSEQKAAQKFDPGTIRLLSNTTRENRMGNPVSYQIIPYAGGTHPVATGAKFAPDEWIYHRLSFMDKQLWVTRYHPTERFPEGKYPNRSIHDTGLGQYAKDDESLDNHDDVVWITTGTTHVARAEEWPIMPTEWAHALLKPWNFFDETPTLGEKKE
;
A
#
# COMPACT_ATOMS: atom_id res chain seq x y z
N MET A 1 1.35 18.30 -5.74
CA MET A 1 2.08 17.61 -4.62
C MET A 1 1.67 18.22 -3.29
N ASN A 2 1.58 17.42 -2.22
CA ASN A 2 1.19 17.85 -0.87
C ASN A 2 2.39 17.74 0.08
N SER A 3 2.62 18.74 0.94
CA SER A 3 3.78 18.77 1.85
C SER A 3 3.79 17.63 2.87
N ARG A 4 2.60 17.11 3.28
CA ARG A 4 2.48 16.03 4.26
C ARG A 4 2.64 14.64 3.62
N VAL A 5 1.98 14.38 2.49
CA VAL A 5 1.84 13.03 1.93
C VAL A 5 2.53 12.82 0.58
N GLY A 6 3.16 13.85 0.00
CA GLY A 6 3.81 13.75 -1.30
C GLY A 6 2.85 13.91 -2.48
N PRO A 7 3.10 13.24 -3.61
CA PRO A 7 2.24 13.28 -4.79
C PRO A 7 0.84 12.73 -4.51
N ILE A 8 -0.16 13.38 -5.10
CA ILE A 8 -1.54 12.94 -5.11
C ILE A 8 -1.92 12.66 -6.56
N LEU A 9 -2.34 11.44 -6.84
CA LEU A 9 -2.99 11.11 -8.10
C LEU A 9 -4.42 11.66 -8.09
N SER A 10 -4.86 12.20 -9.19
CA SER A 10 -6.23 12.71 -9.34
C SER A 10 -6.82 12.26 -10.66
N THR A 11 -8.09 11.84 -10.63
CA THR A 11 -8.89 11.51 -11.81
C THR A 11 -8.23 10.44 -12.69
N VAL A 12 -7.91 9.30 -12.08
CA VAL A 12 -7.35 8.15 -12.81
C VAL A 12 -8.46 7.51 -13.64
N THR A 13 -8.23 7.43 -14.95
CA THR A 13 -9.16 6.83 -15.90
C THR A 13 -8.46 5.79 -16.76
N TYR A 14 -9.19 4.76 -17.15
CA TYR A 14 -8.75 3.79 -18.14
C TYR A 14 -9.34 4.14 -19.52
N ASN A 15 -8.51 4.10 -20.57
CA ASN A 15 -8.97 4.30 -21.94
C ASN A 15 -9.37 2.95 -22.56
N ASP A 16 -10.63 2.60 -22.46
CA ASP A 16 -11.20 1.37 -22.99
C ASP A 16 -11.65 1.60 -24.45
N ASN A 17 -10.76 1.35 -25.40
CA ASN A 17 -11.01 1.52 -26.83
C ASN A 17 -11.60 2.91 -27.21
N GLY A 18 -11.04 3.97 -26.64
CA GLY A 18 -11.45 5.36 -26.85
C GLY A 18 -12.53 5.85 -25.88
N LYS A 19 -13.10 4.97 -25.06
CA LYS A 19 -14.04 5.34 -23.98
C LYS A 19 -13.24 5.50 -22.70
N LYS A 20 -13.24 6.70 -22.11
CA LYS A 20 -12.67 6.93 -20.80
C LYS A 20 -13.59 6.33 -19.72
N ARG A 21 -13.04 5.46 -18.89
CA ARG A 21 -13.71 4.83 -17.77
C ARG A 21 -13.06 5.27 -16.47
N GLN A 22 -13.86 5.69 -15.52
CA GLN A 22 -13.39 6.18 -14.23
C GLN A 22 -12.94 4.99 -13.35
N VAL A 23 -11.82 5.16 -12.65
CA VAL A 23 -11.28 4.12 -11.77
C VAL A 23 -11.07 4.67 -10.36
N MET A 24 -10.47 5.86 -10.25
CA MET A 24 -10.13 6.45 -8.96
C MET A 24 -10.14 7.97 -9.08
N TYR A 25 -10.82 8.65 -8.15
CA TYR A 25 -10.83 10.10 -8.07
C TYR A 25 -9.53 10.60 -7.43
N GLU A 26 -9.13 10.00 -6.31
CA GLU A 26 -7.89 10.35 -5.62
C GLU A 26 -7.15 9.12 -5.09
N GLY A 27 -5.81 9.13 -5.24
CA GLY A 27 -4.91 8.16 -4.62
C GLY A 27 -3.68 8.84 -4.03
N SER A 28 -3.38 8.56 -2.77
CA SER A 28 -2.22 9.13 -2.10
C SER A 28 -1.69 8.23 -0.98
N LEU A 29 -0.45 8.49 -0.53
CA LEU A 29 -0.02 8.05 0.78
C LEU A 29 -0.88 8.79 1.82
N GLY A 30 -1.74 8.07 2.55
CA GLY A 30 -2.54 8.66 3.62
C GLY A 30 -1.70 8.99 4.85
N GLY A 31 -0.90 8.02 5.29
CA GLY A 31 -0.02 8.17 6.44
C GLY A 31 1.08 7.10 6.48
N MET A 32 2.07 7.35 7.31
CA MET A 32 3.19 6.44 7.53
C MET A 32 3.70 6.56 8.96
N ILE A 33 3.99 5.42 9.59
CA ILE A 33 4.59 5.36 10.93
C ILE A 33 5.67 4.28 11.00
N VAL A 34 6.73 4.59 11.76
CA VAL A 34 7.85 3.68 12.02
C VAL A 34 8.06 3.50 13.52
N PRO A 35 7.39 2.51 14.16
CA PRO A 35 7.57 2.22 15.57
C PRO A 35 8.77 1.30 15.80
N TYR A 36 9.64 1.65 16.76
CA TYR A 36 10.76 0.83 17.23
C TYR A 36 10.38 0.08 18.49
N GLY A 37 10.87 -1.16 18.61
CA GLY A 37 10.51 -2.06 19.72
C GLY A 37 11.41 -1.97 20.94
N ASP A 38 12.48 -1.17 20.95
CA ASP A 38 13.45 -1.09 22.06
C ASP A 38 12.96 -0.10 23.15
N PRO A 39 12.76 -0.53 24.40
CA PRO A 39 12.28 0.32 25.49
C PRO A 39 13.38 1.17 26.17
N ASP A 40 14.64 1.09 25.76
CA ASP A 40 15.73 1.85 26.35
C ASP A 40 15.55 3.36 26.25
N VAL A 41 16.19 4.11 27.13
CA VAL A 41 16.06 5.58 27.25
C VAL A 41 16.26 6.32 25.94
N GLY A 42 17.17 5.84 25.07
CA GLY A 42 17.43 6.43 23.75
C GLY A 42 16.47 5.97 22.65
N TRP A 43 15.53 5.06 22.95
CA TRP A 43 14.73 4.35 21.93
C TRP A 43 13.24 4.35 22.21
N TYR A 44 12.78 4.32 23.45
CA TYR A 44 11.36 4.14 23.81
C TYR A 44 10.41 5.14 23.15
N PHE A 45 10.88 6.32 22.79
CA PHE A 45 10.08 7.38 22.19
C PHE A 45 10.04 7.29 20.64
N LYS A 46 10.81 6.38 20.03
CA LYS A 46 10.90 6.28 18.57
C LYS A 46 9.69 5.56 17.99
N ALA A 47 8.68 6.33 17.67
CA ALA A 47 7.51 5.97 16.90
C ALA A 47 7.13 7.15 16.01
N TYR A 48 7.88 7.27 14.91
CA TYR A 48 7.83 8.45 14.05
C TYR A 48 6.67 8.34 13.05
N LEU A 49 5.76 9.30 13.10
CA LEU A 49 4.79 9.54 12.04
C LEU A 49 5.45 10.39 10.95
N ASP A 50 6.13 9.76 10.01
CA ASP A 50 6.94 10.45 9.03
C ASP A 50 6.11 11.40 8.15
N SER A 51 4.86 11.06 7.85
CA SER A 51 3.93 11.95 7.17
C SER A 51 3.40 13.06 8.09
N GLY A 52 2.96 12.71 9.30
CA GLY A 52 2.27 13.62 10.22
C GLY A 52 3.19 14.53 11.04
N ASP A 53 4.37 14.03 11.44
CA ASP A 53 5.33 14.79 12.26
C ASP A 53 6.30 15.61 11.40
N TYR A 54 6.75 15.07 10.26
CA TYR A 54 7.79 15.69 9.44
C TYR A 54 7.31 16.13 8.06
N GLY A 55 6.37 15.41 7.46
CA GLY A 55 5.86 15.67 6.11
C GLY A 55 6.71 15.03 5.03
N MET A 56 6.25 13.89 4.53
CA MET A 56 6.92 13.12 3.49
C MET A 56 7.12 13.92 2.20
N GLY A 57 6.15 14.75 1.83
CA GLY A 57 6.25 15.60 0.65
C GLY A 57 7.33 16.69 0.80
N THR A 58 7.45 17.29 1.99
CA THR A 58 8.49 18.28 2.27
C THR A 58 9.89 17.66 2.22
N LEU A 59 10.02 16.38 2.57
CA LEU A 59 11.28 15.64 2.60
C LEU A 59 11.56 14.90 1.27
N THR A 60 10.87 15.24 0.20
CA THR A 60 11.10 14.65 -1.14
C THR A 60 12.51 14.92 -1.62
N SER A 61 13.19 13.86 -2.04
CA SER A 61 14.55 13.90 -2.59
C SER A 61 14.55 13.97 -4.11
N PRO A 62 15.48 14.73 -4.72
CA PRO A 62 15.63 14.78 -6.17
C PRO A 62 16.04 13.43 -6.75
N ILE A 63 15.30 12.92 -7.72
CA ILE A 63 15.59 11.65 -8.42
C ILE A 63 16.84 11.77 -9.30
N VAL A 64 17.72 10.78 -9.23
CA VAL A 64 18.93 10.67 -10.05
C VAL A 64 18.66 9.76 -11.25
N ARG A 65 18.61 10.36 -12.43
CA ARG A 65 18.41 9.64 -13.71
C ARG A 65 19.48 8.54 -13.90
N GLY A 66 19.06 7.37 -14.32
CA GLY A 66 19.94 6.22 -14.55
C GLY A 66 20.36 5.48 -13.26
N LYS A 67 19.87 5.92 -12.09
CA LYS A 67 20.07 5.24 -10.80
C LYS A 67 18.72 5.01 -10.12
N ASP A 68 18.04 6.08 -9.70
CA ASP A 68 16.76 5.99 -9.00
C ASP A 68 15.59 5.77 -9.97
N ALA A 69 15.76 6.13 -11.22
CA ALA A 69 14.84 5.87 -12.33
C ALA A 69 15.63 5.57 -13.61
N PRO A 70 15.04 4.85 -14.60
CA PRO A 70 15.70 4.58 -15.88
C PRO A 70 16.15 5.85 -16.60
N SER A 71 17.15 5.70 -17.50
CA SER A 71 17.73 6.84 -18.22
C SER A 71 16.74 7.57 -19.13
N ASN A 72 15.70 6.88 -19.60
CA ASN A 72 14.62 7.43 -20.43
C ASN A 72 13.45 8.01 -19.62
N ALA A 73 13.50 8.02 -18.29
CA ALA A 73 12.43 8.57 -17.46
C ALA A 73 12.19 10.06 -17.74
N VAL A 74 10.93 10.46 -17.75
CA VAL A 74 10.53 11.87 -17.67
C VAL A 74 10.61 12.29 -16.22
N LEU A 75 11.31 13.39 -15.93
CA LEU A 75 11.47 13.91 -14.58
C LEU A 75 10.72 15.24 -14.47
N LEU A 76 9.92 15.38 -13.41
CA LEU A 76 9.12 16.56 -13.14
C LEU A 76 9.63 17.26 -11.87
N ASP A 77 9.72 18.58 -11.95
CA ASP A 77 9.94 19.43 -10.79
C ASP A 77 8.59 19.70 -10.11
N GLU A 78 8.60 19.83 -8.79
CA GLU A 78 7.40 20.14 -8.01
C GLU A 78 7.62 21.34 -7.10
N THR A 79 6.56 22.09 -6.83
CA THR A 79 6.60 23.23 -5.91
C THR A 79 5.62 22.99 -4.76
N ILE A 80 6.14 23.07 -3.54
CA ILE A 80 5.36 22.93 -2.31
C ILE A 80 5.61 24.12 -1.40
N ALA A 81 4.74 24.34 -0.42
CA ALA A 81 5.00 25.27 0.66
C ALA A 81 5.96 24.63 1.68
N ASP A 82 7.02 25.34 2.04
CA ASP A 82 7.88 24.97 3.16
C ASP A 82 7.21 25.24 4.52
N TYR A 83 7.93 25.02 5.63
CA TYR A 83 7.42 25.22 6.99
C TYR A 83 7.08 26.68 7.33
N THR A 84 7.53 27.64 6.53
CA THR A 84 7.21 29.06 6.66
C THR A 84 6.06 29.49 5.75
N GLY A 85 5.57 28.60 4.90
CA GLY A 85 4.58 28.88 3.87
C GLY A 85 5.18 29.45 2.57
N THR A 86 6.52 29.47 2.45
CA THR A 86 7.21 29.97 1.25
C THR A 86 7.22 28.88 0.17
N PRO A 87 6.84 29.20 -1.09
CA PRO A 87 6.93 28.25 -2.20
C PRO A 87 8.38 27.82 -2.44
N THR A 88 8.63 26.52 -2.38
CA THR A 88 9.95 25.91 -2.57
C THR A 88 9.86 24.87 -3.67
N THR A 89 10.71 24.97 -4.69
CA THR A 89 10.77 24.02 -5.80
C THR A 89 11.73 22.89 -5.47
N ILE A 90 11.24 21.65 -5.61
CA ILE A 90 12.02 20.42 -5.52
C ILE A 90 12.29 19.98 -6.95
N PRO A 91 13.53 20.04 -7.44
CA PRO A 91 13.85 19.60 -8.80
C PRO A 91 13.77 18.08 -8.91
N ARG A 92 13.27 17.57 -10.03
CA ARG A 92 13.18 16.13 -10.31
C ARG A 92 12.49 15.33 -9.18
N ALA A 93 11.41 15.88 -8.64
CA ALA A 93 10.66 15.29 -7.52
C ALA A 93 9.93 14.01 -7.92
N ILE A 94 9.48 13.91 -9.19
CA ILE A 94 8.70 12.79 -9.70
C ILE A 94 9.38 12.26 -10.98
N ALA A 95 9.44 10.93 -11.10
CA ALA A 95 9.84 10.24 -12.33
C ALA A 95 8.65 9.47 -12.92
N ILE A 96 8.46 9.59 -14.24
CA ILE A 96 7.49 8.82 -15.00
C ILE A 96 8.25 8.01 -16.04
N PHE A 97 8.06 6.69 -16.07
CA PHE A 97 8.76 5.80 -16.99
C PHE A 97 7.99 4.51 -17.25
N GLU A 98 8.29 3.87 -18.35
CA GLU A 98 7.84 2.52 -18.66
C GLU A 98 8.92 1.49 -18.34
N ARG A 99 8.48 0.29 -17.91
CA ARG A 99 9.35 -0.88 -17.73
C ARG A 99 8.71 -2.13 -18.31
N TYR A 100 9.54 -3.05 -18.78
CA TYR A 100 9.12 -4.41 -19.14
C TYR A 100 8.90 -5.24 -17.85
N ALA A 101 7.78 -5.97 -17.78
CA ALA A 101 7.40 -6.72 -16.59
C ALA A 101 7.02 -8.20 -16.88
N GLY A 102 7.52 -8.76 -17.97
CA GLY A 102 7.28 -10.16 -18.36
C GLY A 102 6.15 -10.30 -19.38
N PRO A 103 5.58 -11.50 -19.52
CA PRO A 103 4.44 -11.72 -20.41
C PRO A 103 3.15 -11.19 -19.78
N GLU A 104 2.31 -10.50 -20.55
CA GLU A 104 0.94 -10.17 -20.16
C GLU A 104 0.04 -11.41 -20.25
N TYR A 105 0.12 -12.11 -21.37
CA TYR A 105 -0.49 -13.42 -21.54
C TYR A 105 0.35 -14.31 -22.46
N LYS A 106 0.13 -15.61 -22.33
CA LYS A 106 0.74 -16.62 -23.20
C LYS A 106 -0.19 -17.81 -23.36
N HIS A 107 -0.39 -18.25 -24.60
CA HIS A 107 -1.07 -19.50 -24.91
C HIS A 107 -0.33 -20.27 -26.02
N GLN A 108 -0.15 -21.56 -25.81
CA GLN A 108 0.41 -22.50 -26.76
C GLN A 108 -0.60 -23.61 -27.00
N GLU A 109 -1.03 -23.77 -28.26
CA GLU A 109 -1.85 -24.87 -28.66
C GLU A 109 -1.11 -25.74 -29.71
N MET A 110 -1.22 -27.05 -29.59
CA MET A 110 -0.53 -27.98 -30.51
C MET A 110 -1.01 -27.74 -31.95
N GLY A 111 -0.06 -27.52 -32.87
CA GLY A 111 -0.34 -27.27 -34.29
C GLY A 111 -0.83 -25.89 -34.65
N LYS A 112 -0.85 -24.94 -33.67
CA LYS A 112 -1.19 -23.55 -33.91
C LYS A 112 -0.02 -22.61 -33.53
N PRO A 113 0.03 -21.37 -34.09
CA PRO A 113 0.99 -20.38 -33.65
C PRO A 113 0.84 -20.07 -32.15
N ASN A 114 1.96 -19.77 -31.49
CA ASN A 114 1.96 -19.22 -30.13
C ASN A 114 1.26 -17.86 -30.12
N VAL A 115 0.43 -17.63 -29.10
CA VAL A 115 -0.11 -16.32 -28.77
C VAL A 115 0.57 -15.84 -27.51
N SER A 116 1.26 -14.71 -27.58
CA SER A 116 1.96 -14.12 -26.43
C SER A 116 2.13 -12.63 -26.65
N THR A 117 2.05 -11.85 -25.60
CA THR A 117 2.39 -10.42 -25.62
C THR A 117 3.19 -10.03 -24.38
N GLU A 118 3.99 -9.00 -24.50
CA GLU A 118 4.74 -8.44 -23.37
C GLU A 118 3.82 -7.58 -22.49
N ARG A 119 4.08 -7.58 -21.19
CA ARG A 119 3.50 -6.65 -20.24
C ARG A 119 4.44 -5.45 -20.08
N ARG A 120 3.90 -4.27 -20.29
CA ARG A 120 4.52 -3.01 -19.94
C ARG A 120 3.81 -2.37 -18.77
N GLU A 121 4.56 -1.69 -17.95
CA GLU A 121 4.07 -0.96 -16.79
C GLU A 121 4.49 0.48 -16.87
N LEU A 122 3.54 1.40 -16.71
CA LEU A 122 3.80 2.81 -16.51
C LEU A 122 3.98 3.06 -15.02
N VAL A 123 5.14 3.56 -14.62
CA VAL A 123 5.49 3.82 -13.22
C VAL A 123 5.56 5.32 -12.99
N VAL A 124 4.90 5.78 -11.92
CA VAL A 124 5.04 7.11 -11.35
C VAL A 124 5.74 6.95 -10.00
N ARG A 125 7.00 7.38 -9.93
CA ARG A 125 7.89 7.23 -8.77
C ARG A 125 8.17 8.56 -8.11
N TRP A 126 8.20 8.56 -6.78
CA TRP A 126 8.81 9.61 -5.98
C TRP A 126 9.57 9.01 -4.80
N ILE A 127 10.50 9.79 -4.23
CA ILE A 127 11.38 9.34 -3.14
C ILE A 127 11.36 10.39 -2.05
N SER A 128 11.30 9.95 -0.79
CA SER A 128 11.39 10.83 0.37
C SER A 128 12.49 10.35 1.30
N THR A 129 13.37 11.25 1.73
CA THR A 129 14.45 10.96 2.67
C THR A 129 14.09 11.45 4.06
N VAL A 130 13.88 10.52 4.98
CA VAL A 130 13.49 10.81 6.37
C VAL A 130 14.58 10.31 7.31
N GLY A 131 15.37 11.22 7.86
CA GLY A 131 16.51 10.87 8.70
C GLY A 131 17.55 10.08 7.90
N ASN A 132 17.75 8.81 8.25
CA ASN A 132 18.68 7.92 7.53
C ASN A 132 18.00 7.02 6.51
N TYR A 133 16.69 6.97 6.47
CA TYR A 133 15.94 6.16 5.52
C TYR A 133 15.55 6.92 4.27
N ASP A 134 15.57 6.20 3.14
CA ASP A 134 15.00 6.62 1.88
C ASP A 134 13.78 5.75 1.56
N TYR A 135 12.65 6.38 1.32
CA TYR A 135 11.40 5.71 0.99
C TYR A 135 11.05 5.96 -0.46
N ILE A 136 10.86 4.86 -1.20
CA ILE A 136 10.53 4.87 -2.63
C ILE A 136 9.06 4.48 -2.75
N PHE A 137 8.27 5.32 -3.42
CA PHE A 137 6.87 5.03 -3.67
C PHE A 137 6.61 4.98 -5.17
N ASP A 138 6.02 3.89 -5.63
CA ASP A 138 5.63 3.69 -7.01
C ASP A 138 4.12 3.47 -7.13
N TRP A 139 3.50 4.24 -8.02
CA TRP A 139 2.22 3.89 -8.59
C TRP A 139 2.48 3.20 -9.92
N VAL A 140 2.02 1.96 -10.05
CA VAL A 140 2.34 1.10 -11.20
C VAL A 140 1.06 0.80 -11.97
N PHE A 141 0.93 1.36 -13.16
CA PHE A 141 -0.23 1.18 -14.02
C PHE A 141 0.06 0.12 -15.08
N HIS A 142 -0.74 -0.94 -15.09
CA HIS A 142 -0.64 -2.03 -16.07
C HIS A 142 -1.62 -1.80 -17.22
N GLU A 143 -1.26 -2.26 -18.41
CA GLU A 143 -2.12 -2.19 -19.60
C GLU A 143 -3.46 -2.91 -19.41
N ASN A 144 -3.52 -3.92 -18.55
CA ASN A 144 -4.74 -4.66 -18.22
C ASN A 144 -5.64 -3.97 -17.17
N GLY A 145 -5.32 -2.74 -16.78
CA GLY A 145 -6.07 -1.95 -15.80
C GLY A 145 -5.73 -2.22 -14.35
N THR A 146 -4.81 -3.15 -14.04
CA THR A 146 -4.31 -3.34 -12.67
C THR A 146 -3.50 -2.14 -12.24
N ILE A 147 -3.64 -1.72 -10.99
CA ILE A 147 -2.84 -0.66 -10.37
C ILE A 147 -2.05 -1.27 -9.21
N GLY A 148 -0.72 -1.24 -9.31
CA GLY A 148 0.20 -1.59 -8.24
C GLY A 148 0.49 -0.37 -7.36
N ILE A 149 0.64 -0.60 -6.07
CA ILE A 149 1.04 0.40 -5.08
C ILE A 149 2.22 -0.19 -4.33
N ASP A 150 3.41 0.32 -4.60
CA ASP A 150 4.65 -0.22 -4.05
C ASP A 150 5.30 0.81 -3.11
N ALA A 151 5.69 0.37 -1.92
CA ALA A 151 6.44 1.16 -0.96
C ALA A 151 7.74 0.44 -0.60
N GLY A 152 8.86 1.07 -0.89
CA GLY A 152 10.20 0.54 -0.63
C GLY A 152 10.90 1.32 0.47
N ALA A 153 11.56 0.63 1.40
CA ALA A 153 12.43 1.20 2.41
C ALA A 153 13.88 0.82 2.11
N THR A 154 14.78 1.79 2.12
CA THR A 154 16.22 1.62 1.92
C THR A 154 17.00 2.69 2.70
N GLY A 155 18.31 2.82 2.49
CA GLY A 155 19.16 3.78 3.17
C GLY A 155 19.95 3.15 4.32
N ILE A 156 20.09 3.84 5.43
CA ILE A 156 20.85 3.36 6.60
C ILE A 156 19.87 3.11 7.74
N GLU A 157 19.79 1.87 8.20
CA GLU A 157 18.96 1.57 9.36
C GLU A 157 19.44 2.27 10.64
N ALA A 158 18.51 2.55 11.55
CA ALA A 158 18.87 3.12 12.84
C ALA A 158 19.49 2.04 13.73
N VAL A 159 20.73 2.28 14.17
CA VAL A 159 21.54 1.32 14.89
C VAL A 159 21.85 1.76 16.32
N LYS A 160 22.14 0.79 17.17
CA LYS A 160 22.51 0.95 18.57
C LYS A 160 23.92 0.44 18.79
N GLY A 161 24.78 1.23 19.44
CA GLY A 161 26.11 0.80 19.88
C GLY A 161 26.00 -0.13 21.09
N VAL A 162 26.66 -1.29 21.03
CA VAL A 162 26.62 -2.33 22.08
C VAL A 162 28.04 -2.82 22.45
N LYS A 163 28.15 -3.66 23.49
CA LYS A 163 29.44 -4.21 23.93
C LYS A 163 29.88 -5.41 23.10
N ALA A 164 28.93 -6.23 22.66
CA ALA A 164 29.22 -7.44 21.90
C ALA A 164 29.87 -7.14 20.54
N LYS A 165 30.91 -7.85 20.20
CA LYS A 165 31.51 -7.86 18.85
C LYS A 165 31.03 -9.04 18.03
N THR A 166 30.66 -10.13 18.69
CA THR A 166 30.14 -11.35 18.07
C THR A 166 29.05 -11.95 18.97
N MET A 167 28.24 -12.84 18.42
CA MET A 167 27.21 -13.56 19.18
C MET A 167 27.80 -14.55 20.21
N HIS A 168 29.12 -14.73 20.25
CA HIS A 168 29.83 -15.56 21.25
C HIS A 168 30.21 -14.76 22.50
N ASP A 169 30.07 -13.44 22.48
CA ASP A 169 30.45 -12.60 23.62
C ASP A 169 29.42 -12.73 24.75
N PRO A 170 29.84 -12.64 26.03
CA PRO A 170 28.96 -12.82 27.17
C PRO A 170 27.74 -11.85 27.22
N SER A 171 27.93 -10.65 26.66
CA SER A 171 26.85 -9.64 26.64
C SER A 171 25.88 -9.80 25.44
N ALA A 172 26.21 -10.64 24.44
CA ALA A 172 25.50 -10.70 23.18
C ALA A 172 23.98 -10.91 23.33
N LYS A 173 23.58 -11.84 24.20
CA LYS A 173 22.16 -12.13 24.43
C LYS A 173 21.38 -10.92 24.94
N GLU A 174 21.94 -10.10 25.81
CA GLU A 174 21.27 -8.89 26.31
C GLU A 174 21.36 -7.77 25.30
N ASP A 175 22.52 -7.59 24.68
CA ASP A 175 22.78 -6.57 23.67
C ASP A 175 21.85 -6.70 22.43
N THR A 176 21.46 -7.94 22.07
CA THR A 176 20.59 -8.23 20.91
C THR A 176 19.13 -8.51 21.27
N ARG A 177 18.71 -8.19 22.47
CA ARG A 177 17.34 -8.48 22.93
C ARG A 177 16.26 -7.84 22.07
N TYR A 178 16.53 -6.67 21.52
CA TYR A 178 15.62 -5.87 20.71
C TYR A 178 16.12 -5.59 19.29
N GLY A 179 17.01 -6.44 18.80
CA GLY A 179 17.59 -6.28 17.46
C GLY A 179 18.59 -7.37 17.11
N THR A 180 19.28 -7.21 16.00
CA THR A 180 20.29 -8.15 15.50
C THR A 180 21.66 -7.51 15.52
N LEU A 181 22.69 -8.27 15.95
CA LEU A 181 24.07 -7.83 15.81
C LEU A 181 24.46 -7.92 14.33
N ILE A 182 24.60 -6.78 13.67
CA ILE A 182 24.83 -6.67 12.21
C ILE A 182 26.29 -6.39 11.86
N ASP A 183 27.04 -5.85 12.82
CA ASP A 183 28.49 -5.66 12.73
C ASP A 183 29.08 -5.62 14.16
N HIS A 184 30.39 -5.58 14.29
CA HIS A 184 31.08 -5.46 15.58
C HIS A 184 30.57 -4.23 16.35
N ASN A 185 30.03 -4.49 17.53
CA ASN A 185 29.48 -3.46 18.42
C ASN A 185 28.25 -2.69 17.87
N ILE A 186 27.59 -3.20 16.82
CA ILE A 186 26.46 -2.55 16.15
C ILE A 186 25.26 -3.49 16.12
N VAL A 187 24.15 -3.05 16.69
CA VAL A 187 22.86 -3.75 16.63
C VAL A 187 21.89 -2.91 15.79
N GLY A 188 21.35 -3.51 14.74
CA GLY A 188 20.19 -3.00 14.03
C GLY A 188 18.93 -3.28 14.85
N THR A 189 18.18 -2.23 15.21
CA THR A 189 17.05 -2.33 16.12
C THR A 189 15.78 -2.74 15.36
N THR A 190 15.09 -3.78 15.86
CA THR A 190 13.82 -4.25 15.27
C THR A 190 12.76 -3.15 15.28
N HIS A 191 12.12 -2.94 14.14
CA HIS A 191 11.05 -1.95 13.94
C HIS A 191 10.13 -2.38 12.81
N GLN A 192 9.11 -1.57 12.54
CA GLN A 192 8.19 -1.78 11.43
C GLN A 192 8.13 -0.53 10.56
N HIS A 193 7.95 -0.74 9.25
CA HIS A 193 7.55 0.31 8.32
C HIS A 193 6.09 0.08 7.97
N ILE A 194 5.22 0.99 8.37
CA ILE A 194 3.78 0.86 8.20
C ILE A 194 3.30 2.00 7.32
N TYR A 195 2.76 1.65 6.16
CA TYR A 195 2.21 2.58 5.17
C TYR A 195 0.70 2.43 5.12
N ASN A 196 -0.01 3.54 5.08
CA ASN A 196 -1.43 3.55 4.79
C ASN A 196 -1.69 4.40 3.54
N PHE A 197 -2.47 3.86 2.61
CA PHE A 197 -2.85 4.53 1.37
C PHE A 197 -4.34 4.88 1.42
N LEU A 198 -4.65 6.12 1.08
CA LEU A 198 -6.00 6.62 0.82
C LEU A 198 -6.30 6.41 -0.66
N LEU A 199 -7.40 5.73 -0.96
CA LEU A 199 -7.85 5.40 -2.30
C LEU A 199 -9.34 5.71 -2.42
N ASP A 200 -9.65 6.84 -2.98
CA ASP A 200 -11.00 7.25 -3.34
C ASP A 200 -11.32 6.66 -4.72
N LEU A 201 -11.90 5.45 -4.69
CA LEU A 201 -12.14 4.66 -5.89
C LEU A 201 -13.53 4.96 -6.44
N ASP A 202 -13.55 5.45 -7.67
CA ASP A 202 -14.75 5.73 -8.45
C ASP A 202 -14.93 4.73 -9.58
N VAL A 203 -15.35 3.52 -9.27
CA VAL A 203 -15.47 2.44 -10.25
C VAL A 203 -16.65 2.69 -11.19
N ASP A 204 -16.39 3.32 -12.36
CA ASP A 204 -17.37 3.83 -13.32
C ASP A 204 -18.41 4.77 -12.68
N GLY A 205 -18.05 5.47 -11.62
CA GLY A 205 -18.85 6.48 -10.91
C GLY A 205 -18.61 6.48 -9.40
N GLU A 206 -19.05 7.54 -8.75
CA GLU A 206 -18.79 7.83 -7.33
C GLU A 206 -19.44 6.82 -6.37
N ASN A 207 -20.64 6.30 -6.71
CA ASN A 207 -21.40 5.44 -5.82
C ASN A 207 -21.04 3.96 -6.03
N ASN A 208 -20.44 3.38 -5.03
CA ASN A 208 -20.01 1.98 -5.05
C ASN A 208 -20.50 1.24 -3.80
N THR A 209 -20.26 -0.07 -3.75
CA THR A 209 -20.63 -0.95 -2.63
C THR A 209 -19.49 -1.92 -2.38
N LEU A 210 -19.11 -2.11 -1.13
CA LEU A 210 -18.11 -3.11 -0.74
C LEU A 210 -18.72 -4.51 -0.71
N VAL A 211 -18.16 -5.43 -1.51
CA VAL A 211 -18.61 -6.82 -1.64
C VAL A 211 -17.48 -7.76 -1.23
N ALA A 212 -17.82 -8.80 -0.48
CA ALA A 212 -16.91 -9.89 -0.15
C ALA A 212 -17.35 -11.20 -0.80
N MET A 213 -16.38 -12.05 -1.15
CA MET A 213 -16.59 -13.36 -1.76
C MET A 213 -15.69 -14.38 -1.08
N ASP A 214 -16.28 -15.42 -0.48
CA ASP A 214 -15.58 -16.50 0.20
C ASP A 214 -15.76 -17.83 -0.54
N PRO A 215 -14.69 -18.57 -0.85
CA PRO A 215 -14.79 -19.95 -1.30
C PRO A 215 -15.34 -20.86 -0.17
N GLU A 216 -16.41 -21.58 -0.45
CA GLU A 216 -17.00 -22.53 0.50
C GLU A 216 -16.99 -23.95 -0.08
N VAL A 217 -16.58 -24.91 0.73
CA VAL A 217 -16.70 -26.34 0.38
C VAL A 217 -18.01 -26.89 0.98
N LYS A 218 -18.88 -27.41 0.11
CA LYS A 218 -20.18 -27.98 0.49
C LYS A 218 -20.26 -29.46 0.09
N PRO A 219 -21.06 -30.28 0.79
CA PRO A 219 -21.35 -31.65 0.33
C PRO A 219 -21.96 -31.66 -1.07
N ASN A 220 -21.49 -32.54 -1.93
CA ASN A 220 -22.11 -32.76 -3.24
C ASN A 220 -23.39 -33.58 -3.09
N THR A 221 -24.55 -32.95 -3.23
CA THR A 221 -25.87 -33.61 -3.15
C THR A 221 -26.37 -34.14 -4.51
N ALA A 222 -25.68 -33.77 -5.61
CA ALA A 222 -26.07 -34.22 -6.98
C ALA A 222 -25.62 -35.61 -7.31
N GLY A 223 -24.84 -36.29 -6.45
CA GLY A 223 -24.29 -37.60 -6.69
C GLY A 223 -23.03 -37.59 -7.58
N GLY A 224 -22.49 -38.79 -7.87
CA GLY A 224 -21.29 -38.97 -8.68
C GLY A 224 -20.03 -39.26 -7.84
N PRO A 225 -18.83 -39.30 -8.46
CA PRO A 225 -17.61 -39.72 -7.78
C PRO A 225 -17.02 -38.71 -6.81
N ARG A 226 -17.48 -37.46 -6.83
CA ARG A 226 -17.03 -36.39 -5.90
C ARG A 226 -18.00 -36.26 -4.73
N SER A 227 -17.49 -36.29 -3.51
CA SER A 227 -18.28 -36.11 -2.28
C SER A 227 -18.49 -34.65 -1.89
N SER A 228 -17.76 -33.71 -2.50
CA SER A 228 -17.85 -32.31 -2.22
C SER A 228 -17.74 -31.42 -3.46
N THR A 229 -18.23 -30.21 -3.36
CA THR A 229 -18.14 -29.16 -4.37
C THR A 229 -17.63 -27.87 -3.73
N MET A 230 -17.04 -26.99 -4.52
CA MET A 230 -16.64 -25.64 -4.09
C MET A 230 -17.57 -24.63 -4.74
N GLN A 231 -18.09 -23.72 -3.96
CA GLN A 231 -18.96 -22.62 -4.39
C GLN A 231 -18.39 -21.31 -3.85
N ILE A 232 -18.84 -20.19 -4.41
CA ILE A 232 -18.51 -18.87 -3.90
C ILE A 232 -19.72 -18.33 -3.16
N ASN A 233 -19.53 -17.97 -1.89
CA ASN A 233 -20.49 -17.21 -1.11
C ASN A 233 -20.18 -15.72 -1.27
N GLN A 234 -21.12 -14.96 -1.81
CA GLN A 234 -20.98 -13.51 -2.01
C GLN A 234 -21.95 -12.76 -1.11
N TYR A 235 -21.46 -11.69 -0.48
CA TYR A 235 -22.26 -10.84 0.40
C TYR A 235 -21.74 -9.40 0.41
N THR A 236 -22.65 -8.46 0.73
CA THR A 236 -22.34 -7.04 0.89
C THR A 236 -21.79 -6.76 2.30
N ILE A 237 -20.79 -5.92 2.38
CA ILE A 237 -20.30 -5.31 3.62
C ILE A 237 -20.88 -3.90 3.65
N ASP A 238 -21.91 -3.69 4.44
CA ASP A 238 -22.83 -2.56 4.33
C ASP A 238 -22.55 -1.39 5.28
N SER A 239 -21.52 -1.50 6.17
CA SER A 239 -21.18 -0.44 7.09
C SER A 239 -19.69 -0.37 7.40
N GLU A 240 -19.24 0.79 7.85
CA GLU A 240 -17.82 1.09 8.12
C GLU A 240 -17.18 0.17 9.14
N GLN A 241 -17.88 -0.13 10.25
CA GLN A 241 -17.33 -1.01 11.28
C GLN A 241 -17.19 -2.45 10.78
N LYS A 242 -18.07 -2.92 9.91
CA LYS A 242 -17.92 -4.22 9.25
C LYS A 242 -16.82 -4.22 8.21
N ALA A 243 -16.56 -3.08 7.57
CA ALA A 243 -15.51 -2.88 6.57
C ALA A 243 -14.11 -2.75 7.18
N ALA A 244 -14.00 -2.45 8.48
CA ALA A 244 -12.75 -2.43 9.21
C ALA A 244 -12.25 -3.87 9.46
N GLN A 245 -11.40 -4.40 8.54
CA GLN A 245 -11.06 -5.82 8.51
C GLN A 245 -9.56 -6.08 8.57
N LYS A 246 -9.19 -7.16 9.27
CA LYS A 246 -7.88 -7.77 9.10
C LYS A 246 -7.83 -8.46 7.74
N PHE A 247 -6.65 -8.46 7.14
CA PHE A 247 -6.48 -9.15 5.86
C PHE A 247 -6.63 -10.67 6.05
N ASP A 248 -7.60 -11.22 5.34
CA ASP A 248 -7.78 -12.66 5.15
C ASP A 248 -7.50 -12.97 3.67
N PRO A 249 -6.44 -13.74 3.37
CA PRO A 249 -6.12 -14.10 1.97
C PRO A 249 -7.15 -15.02 1.33
N GLY A 250 -8.02 -15.66 2.11
CA GLY A 250 -9.12 -16.50 1.62
C GLY A 250 -10.31 -15.70 1.08
N THR A 251 -10.48 -14.45 1.51
CA THR A 251 -11.61 -13.61 1.11
C THR A 251 -11.22 -12.66 -0.02
N ILE A 252 -11.99 -12.66 -1.10
CA ILE A 252 -11.90 -11.67 -2.18
C ILE A 252 -12.77 -10.47 -1.81
N ARG A 253 -12.21 -9.26 -1.87
CA ARG A 253 -12.93 -8.00 -1.57
C ARG A 253 -12.97 -7.15 -2.82
N LEU A 254 -14.16 -6.70 -3.17
CA LEU A 254 -14.45 -5.92 -4.36
C LEU A 254 -15.12 -4.61 -3.96
N LEU A 255 -14.67 -3.49 -4.54
CA LEU A 255 -15.50 -2.30 -4.61
C LEU A 255 -16.25 -2.35 -5.93
N SER A 256 -17.57 -2.41 -5.87
CA SER A 256 -18.46 -2.71 -6.99
C SER A 256 -19.41 -1.56 -7.27
N ASN A 257 -19.52 -1.16 -8.53
CA ASN A 257 -20.62 -0.32 -8.98
C ASN A 257 -21.83 -1.21 -9.31
N THR A 258 -22.82 -1.26 -8.42
CA THR A 258 -23.97 -2.13 -8.56
C THR A 258 -25.01 -1.63 -9.58
N THR A 259 -24.81 -0.41 -10.12
CA THR A 259 -25.67 0.19 -11.16
C THR A 259 -25.07 0.09 -12.56
N ARG A 260 -23.83 -0.39 -12.68
CA ARG A 260 -23.13 -0.59 -13.95
C ARG A 260 -22.75 -2.05 -14.11
N GLU A 261 -22.99 -2.57 -15.29
CA GLU A 261 -22.73 -3.96 -15.64
C GLU A 261 -21.88 -4.04 -16.91
N ASN A 262 -21.08 -5.09 -17.03
CA ASN A 262 -20.45 -5.46 -18.28
C ASN A 262 -21.47 -6.12 -19.23
N ARG A 263 -21.06 -6.44 -20.45
CA ARG A 263 -21.96 -7.05 -21.46
C ARG A 263 -22.57 -8.39 -21.05
N MET A 264 -22.03 -9.03 -20.00
CA MET A 264 -22.54 -10.31 -19.48
C MET A 264 -23.50 -10.12 -18.30
N GLY A 265 -23.79 -8.88 -17.90
CA GLY A 265 -24.66 -8.56 -16.76
C GLY A 265 -23.98 -8.72 -15.40
N ASN A 266 -22.65 -8.68 -15.34
CA ASN A 266 -21.94 -8.68 -14.07
C ASN A 266 -21.62 -7.25 -13.64
N PRO A 267 -21.79 -6.90 -12.34
CA PRO A 267 -21.38 -5.61 -11.82
C PRO A 267 -19.89 -5.32 -12.07
N VAL A 268 -19.59 -4.12 -12.57
CA VAL A 268 -18.22 -3.70 -12.78
C VAL A 268 -17.57 -3.38 -11.44
N SER A 269 -16.36 -3.87 -11.21
CA SER A 269 -15.72 -3.81 -9.90
C SER A 269 -14.19 -3.69 -10.00
N TYR A 270 -13.58 -3.35 -8.87
CA TYR A 270 -12.15 -3.51 -8.62
C TYR A 270 -11.92 -4.35 -7.36
N GLN A 271 -11.05 -5.35 -7.48
CA GLN A 271 -10.58 -6.14 -6.35
C GLN A 271 -9.53 -5.36 -5.58
N ILE A 272 -9.67 -5.36 -4.25
CA ILE A 272 -8.74 -4.74 -3.31
C ILE A 272 -7.88 -5.82 -2.70
N ILE A 273 -6.55 -5.74 -2.88
CA ILE A 273 -5.57 -6.68 -2.35
C ILE A 273 -4.59 -5.88 -1.47
N PRO A 274 -4.83 -5.77 -0.16
CA PRO A 274 -4.02 -4.96 0.74
C PRO A 274 -2.59 -5.45 0.91
N TYR A 275 -2.34 -6.71 0.53
CA TYR A 275 -1.05 -7.35 0.70
C TYR A 275 -0.73 -8.24 -0.50
N ALA A 276 0.15 -7.79 -1.37
CA ALA A 276 0.46 -8.48 -2.63
C ALA A 276 1.91 -9.03 -2.70
N GLY A 277 2.62 -9.02 -1.58
CA GLY A 277 4.01 -9.46 -1.46
C GLY A 277 4.77 -8.62 -0.45
N GLY A 278 5.95 -9.03 -0.12
CA GLY A 278 6.81 -8.44 0.88
C GLY A 278 7.62 -9.52 1.57
N THR A 279 8.81 -9.19 2.02
CA THR A 279 9.72 -10.18 2.62
C THR A 279 9.27 -10.57 4.03
N HIS A 280 8.76 -9.63 4.80
CA HIS A 280 8.33 -9.88 6.17
C HIS A 280 7.18 -8.95 6.53
N PRO A 281 5.93 -9.41 6.41
CA PRO A 281 4.75 -8.58 6.56
C PRO A 281 4.62 -7.96 7.95
N VAL A 282 3.92 -6.83 8.02
CA VAL A 282 3.52 -6.23 9.30
C VAL A 282 2.58 -7.19 10.03
N ALA A 283 3.00 -7.62 11.22
CA ALA A 283 2.19 -8.51 12.03
C ALA A 283 1.06 -7.71 12.71
N THR A 284 -0.19 -8.03 12.38
CA THR A 284 -1.37 -7.40 12.97
C THR A 284 -1.54 -7.58 14.48
N GLY A 285 -0.76 -8.44 15.09
CA GLY A 285 -0.74 -8.63 16.55
C GLY A 285 0.43 -7.93 17.24
N ALA A 286 1.42 -7.46 16.50
CA ALA A 286 2.61 -6.82 17.05
C ALA A 286 2.35 -5.33 17.29
N LYS A 287 1.45 -5.02 18.19
CA LYS A 287 1.11 -3.66 18.59
C LYS A 287 1.44 -3.43 20.06
N PHE A 288 1.71 -2.18 20.36
CA PHE A 288 1.92 -1.74 21.73
C PHE A 288 0.62 -1.85 22.55
N ALA A 289 0.75 -1.82 23.87
CA ALA A 289 -0.40 -1.89 24.77
C ALA A 289 -1.38 -0.71 24.50
N PRO A 290 -2.70 -0.92 24.60
CA PRO A 290 -3.70 0.09 24.25
C PRO A 290 -3.64 1.38 25.08
N ASP A 291 -3.00 1.34 26.24
CA ASP A 291 -2.79 2.48 27.15
C ASP A 291 -1.47 3.25 26.87
N GLU A 292 -0.65 2.76 25.96
CA GLU A 292 0.56 3.47 25.54
C GLU A 292 0.26 4.54 24.50
N TRP A 293 0.95 5.67 24.59
CA TRP A 293 0.82 6.79 23.65
C TRP A 293 1.13 6.40 22.20
N ILE A 294 2.06 5.46 21.99
CA ILE A 294 2.42 4.93 20.67
C ILE A 294 1.21 4.27 20.02
N TYR A 295 0.43 3.50 20.78
CA TYR A 295 -0.76 2.83 20.25
C TYR A 295 -1.75 3.80 19.62
N HIS A 296 -1.99 4.96 20.25
CA HIS A 296 -2.92 5.96 19.71
C HIS A 296 -2.48 6.52 18.34
N ARG A 297 -1.17 6.53 18.08
CA ARG A 297 -0.62 7.00 16.81
C ARG A 297 -0.72 5.97 15.69
N LEU A 298 -0.78 4.69 16.02
CA LEU A 298 -0.75 3.58 15.06
C LEU A 298 -2.02 2.71 15.08
N SER A 299 -3.08 3.15 15.75
CA SER A 299 -4.33 2.37 15.88
C SER A 299 -4.96 1.97 14.55
N PHE A 300 -4.75 2.76 13.49
CA PHE A 300 -5.20 2.45 12.14
C PHE A 300 -4.64 1.12 11.61
N MET A 301 -3.48 0.64 12.09
CA MET A 301 -2.90 -0.64 11.70
C MET A 301 -3.60 -1.86 12.32
N ASP A 302 -4.54 -1.68 13.23
CA ASP A 302 -5.34 -2.78 13.79
C ASP A 302 -6.06 -3.59 12.72
N LYS A 303 -6.30 -2.94 11.58
CA LYS A 303 -6.91 -3.52 10.39
C LYS A 303 -6.08 -3.15 9.15
N GLN A 304 -5.93 -4.09 8.22
CA GLN A 304 -5.26 -3.82 6.95
C GLN A 304 -6.17 -3.15 5.93
N LEU A 305 -7.47 -3.28 6.11
CA LEU A 305 -8.48 -2.67 5.25
C LEU A 305 -9.47 -1.90 6.11
N TRP A 306 -9.68 -0.64 5.75
CA TRP A 306 -10.80 0.17 6.20
C TRP A 306 -11.53 0.68 4.96
N VAL A 307 -12.84 0.82 5.05
CA VAL A 307 -13.63 1.57 4.08
C VAL A 307 -14.55 2.50 4.86
N THR A 308 -14.52 3.78 4.52
CA THR A 308 -15.32 4.82 5.16
C THR A 308 -16.08 5.60 4.09
N ARG A 309 -17.14 6.29 4.48
CA ARG A 309 -17.78 7.29 3.63
C ARG A 309 -16.78 8.39 3.30
N TYR A 310 -16.94 8.99 2.13
CA TYR A 310 -16.13 10.15 1.77
C TYR A 310 -16.52 11.36 2.63
N HIS A 311 -15.54 11.87 3.38
CA HIS A 311 -15.65 13.15 4.09
C HIS A 311 -14.40 13.99 3.80
N PRO A 312 -14.56 15.25 3.31
CA PRO A 312 -13.43 16.10 2.92
C PRO A 312 -12.41 16.38 4.03
N THR A 313 -12.81 16.19 5.28
CA THR A 313 -11.96 16.41 6.48
C THR A 313 -11.25 15.16 6.98
N GLU A 314 -11.60 13.97 6.47
CA GLU A 314 -11.05 12.67 6.86
C GLU A 314 -10.01 12.22 5.84
N ARG A 315 -8.81 12.76 6.00
CA ARG A 315 -7.75 12.66 4.99
C ARG A 315 -6.54 11.83 5.43
N PHE A 316 -6.42 11.53 6.71
CA PHE A 316 -5.23 10.93 7.28
C PHE A 316 -5.59 9.82 8.26
N PRO A 317 -5.00 8.60 8.13
CA PRO A 317 -5.37 7.45 8.95
C PRO A 317 -5.10 7.64 10.44
N GLU A 318 -4.14 8.49 10.80
CA GLU A 318 -3.80 8.87 12.17
C GLU A 318 -4.49 10.16 12.65
N GLY A 319 -5.34 10.75 11.79
CA GLY A 319 -6.03 12.01 12.06
C GLY A 319 -5.28 13.25 11.60
N LYS A 320 -5.98 14.38 11.61
CA LYS A 320 -5.47 15.66 11.08
C LYS A 320 -4.31 16.24 11.89
N TYR A 321 -4.35 16.06 13.22
CA TYR A 321 -3.38 16.64 14.16
C TYR A 321 -2.80 15.57 15.09
N PRO A 322 -1.98 14.62 14.54
CA PRO A 322 -1.50 13.48 15.31
C PRO A 322 -0.39 13.84 16.32
N ASN A 323 0.30 14.97 16.10
CA ASN A 323 1.39 15.40 16.97
C ASN A 323 0.83 15.83 18.33
N ARG A 324 1.33 15.18 19.40
CA ARG A 324 0.88 15.34 20.78
C ARG A 324 -0.59 14.95 21.02
N SER A 325 -1.20 14.23 20.10
CA SER A 325 -2.52 13.67 20.34
C SER A 325 -2.43 12.58 21.40
N ILE A 326 -3.29 12.67 22.42
CA ILE A 326 -3.42 11.67 23.48
C ILE A 326 -4.55 10.68 23.23
N HIS A 327 -5.29 10.88 22.15
CA HIS A 327 -6.39 10.03 21.71
C HIS A 327 -6.26 9.68 20.25
N ASP A 328 -6.82 8.53 19.87
CA ASP A 328 -7.02 8.21 18.46
C ASP A 328 -7.98 9.24 17.82
N THR A 329 -7.56 9.84 16.73
CA THR A 329 -8.31 10.84 15.96
C THR A 329 -8.41 10.45 14.48
N GLY A 330 -7.95 9.24 14.13
CA GLY A 330 -7.89 8.74 12.77
C GLY A 330 -9.00 7.74 12.46
N LEU A 331 -8.69 6.71 11.69
CA LEU A 331 -9.64 5.75 11.11
C LEU A 331 -10.55 5.08 12.13
N GLY A 332 -10.05 4.78 13.32
CA GLY A 332 -10.87 4.23 14.40
C GLY A 332 -11.97 5.18 14.90
N GLN A 333 -11.80 6.51 14.69
CA GLN A 333 -12.82 7.51 15.02
C GLN A 333 -13.71 7.81 13.80
N TYR A 334 -13.15 7.79 12.58
CA TYR A 334 -13.94 7.98 11.35
C TYR A 334 -15.03 6.92 11.22
N ALA A 335 -14.67 5.65 11.38
CA ALA A 335 -15.62 4.54 11.28
C ALA A 335 -16.55 4.36 12.50
N LYS A 336 -16.54 5.28 13.47
CA LYS A 336 -17.27 5.10 14.74
C LYS A 336 -18.78 5.35 14.60
N ASP A 337 -19.19 6.24 13.75
CA ASP A 337 -20.59 6.52 13.46
C ASP A 337 -21.26 5.45 12.60
N ASP A 338 -20.45 4.52 12.03
CA ASP A 338 -20.89 3.32 11.33
C ASP A 338 -21.83 3.61 10.16
N GLU A 339 -21.46 4.58 9.33
CA GLU A 339 -22.24 4.96 8.16
C GLU A 339 -22.41 3.81 7.16
N SER A 340 -23.48 3.89 6.37
CA SER A 340 -23.74 2.89 5.32
C SER A 340 -22.79 3.05 4.15
N LEU A 341 -22.26 1.93 3.65
CA LEU A 341 -21.38 1.82 2.47
C LEU A 341 -22.12 1.25 1.24
N ASP A 342 -23.47 1.14 1.29
CA ASP A 342 -24.22 0.56 0.19
C ASP A 342 -24.61 1.62 -0.84
N ASN A 343 -23.95 1.59 -2.00
CA ASN A 343 -24.15 2.51 -3.12
C ASN A 343 -23.90 3.98 -2.75
N HIS A 344 -22.74 4.19 -2.16
CA HIS A 344 -22.27 5.50 -1.72
C HIS A 344 -20.88 5.83 -2.25
N ASP A 345 -20.47 7.07 -2.05
CA ASP A 345 -19.12 7.57 -2.26
C ASP A 345 -18.24 7.12 -1.09
N ASP A 346 -17.39 6.13 -1.34
CA ASP A 346 -16.64 5.41 -0.33
C ASP A 346 -15.13 5.51 -0.55
N VAL A 347 -14.37 5.73 0.52
CA VAL A 347 -12.91 5.77 0.52
C VAL A 347 -12.34 4.48 1.08
N VAL A 348 -11.47 3.85 0.31
CA VAL A 348 -10.73 2.65 0.70
C VAL A 348 -9.38 3.05 1.31
N TRP A 349 -9.06 2.48 2.48
CA TRP A 349 -7.77 2.68 3.14
C TRP A 349 -7.05 1.35 3.27
N ILE A 350 -5.87 1.26 2.66
CA ILE A 350 -5.04 0.05 2.71
C ILE A 350 -3.86 0.29 3.62
N THR A 351 -3.73 -0.53 4.68
CA THR A 351 -2.53 -0.57 5.52
C THR A 351 -1.67 -1.76 5.13
N THR A 352 -0.47 -1.49 4.65
CA THR A 352 0.55 -2.47 4.31
C THR A 352 1.89 -2.08 4.93
N GLY A 353 2.92 -2.90 4.80
CA GLY A 353 4.24 -2.59 5.32
C GLY A 353 5.09 -3.83 5.56
N THR A 354 6.21 -3.63 6.25
CA THR A 354 7.16 -4.69 6.58
C THR A 354 7.53 -4.63 8.07
N THR A 355 7.80 -5.79 8.66
CA THR A 355 8.47 -5.90 9.96
C THR A 355 9.95 -6.07 9.69
N HIS A 356 10.75 -5.07 10.00
CA HIS A 356 12.18 -5.09 9.75
C HIS A 356 12.92 -5.76 10.94
N VAL A 357 13.43 -6.95 10.68
CA VAL A 357 14.37 -7.66 11.54
C VAL A 357 15.73 -7.59 10.85
N ALA A 358 16.58 -6.72 11.32
CA ALA A 358 17.85 -6.38 10.69
C ALA A 358 18.75 -7.60 10.44
N ARG A 359 19.52 -7.59 9.36
CA ARG A 359 20.46 -8.62 8.93
C ARG A 359 21.81 -7.99 8.60
N ALA A 360 22.87 -8.75 8.71
CA ALA A 360 24.23 -8.26 8.42
C ALA A 360 24.41 -7.74 6.98
N GLU A 361 23.63 -8.28 6.03
CA GLU A 361 23.63 -7.88 4.62
C GLU A 361 23.06 -6.49 4.39
N GLU A 362 22.41 -5.90 5.39
CA GLU A 362 21.76 -4.58 5.33
C GLU A 362 22.66 -3.45 5.82
N TRP A 363 23.84 -3.79 6.30
CA TRP A 363 24.80 -2.82 6.80
C TRP A 363 26.00 -2.62 5.83
N PRO A 364 26.49 -1.39 5.55
CA PRO A 364 26.00 -0.09 6.10
C PRO A 364 24.82 0.54 5.35
N ILE A 365 24.42 0.02 4.20
CA ILE A 365 23.28 0.51 3.40
C ILE A 365 22.45 -0.69 3.00
N MET A 366 21.17 -0.66 3.37
CA MET A 366 20.27 -1.78 3.13
C MET A 366 19.77 -1.83 1.69
N PRO A 367 19.67 -3.02 1.08
CA PRO A 367 18.90 -3.22 -0.14
C PRO A 367 17.44 -2.81 0.09
N THR A 368 16.77 -2.31 -0.96
CA THR A 368 15.38 -1.89 -0.84
C THR A 368 14.48 -3.06 -0.48
N GLU A 369 13.77 -2.92 0.62
CA GLU A 369 12.73 -3.85 1.06
C GLU A 369 11.36 -3.31 0.67
N TRP A 370 10.56 -4.14 -0.04
CA TRP A 370 9.32 -3.69 -0.66
C TRP A 370 8.09 -4.28 0.02
N ALA A 371 7.08 -3.42 0.20
CA ALA A 371 5.70 -3.79 0.48
C ALA A 371 4.83 -3.44 -0.72
N HIS A 372 3.86 -4.30 -1.05
CA HIS A 372 3.02 -4.17 -2.23
C HIS A 372 1.55 -4.29 -1.90
N ALA A 373 0.72 -3.48 -2.55
CA ALA A 373 -0.73 -3.65 -2.62
C ALA A 373 -1.18 -3.57 -4.07
N LEU A 374 -2.33 -4.15 -4.40
CA LEU A 374 -2.87 -4.15 -5.76
C LEU A 374 -4.35 -3.79 -5.77
N LEU A 375 -4.74 -3.07 -6.81
CA LEU A 375 -6.12 -2.89 -7.26
C LEU A 375 -6.26 -3.59 -8.60
N LYS A 376 -7.18 -4.54 -8.72
CA LYS A 376 -7.30 -5.37 -9.93
C LYS A 376 -8.71 -5.30 -10.50
N PRO A 377 -8.87 -5.03 -11.82
CA PRO A 377 -10.17 -5.07 -12.47
C PRO A 377 -10.89 -6.40 -12.22
N TRP A 378 -12.18 -6.34 -11.92
CA TRP A 378 -13.03 -7.51 -11.75
C TRP A 378 -14.35 -7.28 -12.49
N ASN A 379 -14.56 -7.99 -13.58
CA ASN A 379 -15.67 -7.75 -14.52
C ASN A 379 -15.76 -6.29 -15.02
N PHE A 380 -14.69 -5.52 -14.87
CA PHE A 380 -14.64 -4.13 -15.30
C PHE A 380 -14.66 -4.01 -16.83
N PHE A 381 -14.09 -4.97 -17.53
CA PHE A 381 -14.06 -5.03 -18.99
C PHE A 381 -15.05 -6.06 -19.53
N ASP A 382 -15.44 -5.88 -20.80
CA ASP A 382 -16.28 -6.82 -21.54
C ASP A 382 -15.51 -8.03 -22.10
N GLU A 383 -14.19 -7.87 -22.27
CA GLU A 383 -13.24 -8.87 -22.74
C GLU A 383 -11.82 -8.52 -22.27
N THR A 384 -10.83 -9.32 -22.59
CA THR A 384 -9.42 -9.04 -22.25
C THR A 384 -8.95 -7.75 -22.91
N PRO A 385 -8.64 -6.68 -22.17
CA PRO A 385 -8.41 -5.35 -22.74
C PRO A 385 -7.14 -5.27 -23.61
N THR A 386 -6.16 -6.15 -23.36
CA THR A 386 -4.88 -6.20 -24.09
C THR A 386 -4.86 -7.19 -25.25
N LEU A 387 -5.94 -7.97 -25.43
CA LEU A 387 -6.08 -8.94 -26.52
C LEU A 387 -6.62 -8.24 -27.77
N GLY A 388 -5.77 -8.04 -28.73
CA GLY A 388 -6.15 -7.43 -30.03
C GLY A 388 -5.67 -6.01 -30.24
N GLU A 389 -4.90 -5.44 -29.34
CA GLU A 389 -4.13 -4.23 -29.65
C GLU A 389 -3.21 -4.52 -30.84
N LYS A 390 -3.57 -3.98 -32.00
CA LYS A 390 -2.67 -3.95 -33.15
C LYS A 390 -1.54 -3.01 -32.77
N LYS A 391 -0.34 -3.55 -32.53
CA LYS A 391 0.87 -2.73 -32.50
C LYS A 391 0.99 -2.05 -33.87
N GLU A 392 0.81 -0.73 -33.92
CA GLU A 392 1.17 0.08 -35.08
C GLU A 392 2.70 0.07 -35.30
#